data_c1af662a14c9fb04635f91b478aed98b
#
_entry.id   c1af662a14c9fb04635f91b478aed98b
#
_cell.length_a   1.000
_cell.length_b   1.000
_cell.length_c   1.000
_cell.angle_alpha   90.00
_cell.angle_beta   90.00
_cell.angle_gamma   90.00
#
_symmetry.space_group_name_H-M   'P 1'
#
loop_
_entity.id
_entity.type
_entity.pdbx_description
1 polymer ?
#
loop_
_entity_poly.entity_id
_entity_poly.type
_entity_poly.pdbx_seq_one_letter_code
_entity_poly.pdbx_strand_id
1 'polypeptide(L)'
;MTNEVAKSLRGLGLRDRVPQHAAVPDLPPELVRACAMTEGELTDRYLPLPGSVAILQATAVIPAYVAADEPVARSAIEGWLDRLMLAVVNPPDPDGHKARMAAIIALSGDLPRMCWTMETWQGFLRRGPDAKFWPGAADVDWFLRPIADQHRAKLATLRRIADVSRAPKATAPEPPEPVSEAARMTAAEISAAVDAIRAKFSVPRRPANDGGEADRTPVPVS
;
A
#
# COMPACT_ATOMS: atom_id res chain seq x y z
N MET A 1 12.23 18.03 -28.64
CA MET A 1 10.84 18.49 -28.81
C MET A 1 10.15 18.99 -27.54
N THR A 2 10.72 18.82 -26.35
CA THR A 2 10.11 19.16 -25.05
C THR A 2 10.13 20.66 -24.66
N ASN A 3 10.97 21.47 -25.29
CA ASN A 3 11.16 22.86 -24.85
C ASN A 3 10.23 23.88 -25.52
N GLU A 4 9.68 23.59 -26.70
CA GLU A 4 8.76 24.49 -27.39
C GLU A 4 7.34 24.45 -26.85
N VAL A 5 6.86 23.23 -26.47
CA VAL A 5 5.54 23.07 -25.82
C VAL A 5 5.52 23.81 -24.49
N ALA A 6 6.62 23.74 -23.72
CA ALA A 6 6.75 24.47 -22.47
C ALA A 6 6.79 26.01 -22.65
N LYS A 7 7.29 26.52 -23.77
CA LYS A 7 7.29 27.95 -24.10
C LYS A 7 5.91 28.44 -24.54
N SER A 8 5.19 27.64 -25.34
CA SER A 8 3.83 27.97 -25.82
C SER A 8 2.83 28.04 -24.66
N LEU A 9 2.96 27.16 -23.67
CA LEU A 9 2.10 27.18 -22.46
C LEU A 9 2.33 28.41 -21.56
N ARG A 10 3.49 29.04 -21.60
CA ARG A 10 3.76 30.29 -20.84
C ARG A 10 2.94 31.48 -21.34
N GLY A 11 2.64 31.54 -22.65
CA GLY A 11 1.91 32.66 -23.25
C GLY A 11 0.40 32.65 -22.99
N LEU A 12 -0.18 31.52 -22.57
CA LEU A 12 -1.62 31.35 -22.42
C LEU A 12 -2.14 31.57 -20.98
N GLY A 13 -1.32 31.97 -20.04
CA GLY A 13 -1.74 32.21 -18.63
C GLY A 13 -2.27 30.95 -17.91
N LEU A 14 -2.08 29.78 -18.51
CA LEU A 14 -2.61 28.50 -18.00
C LEU A 14 -1.79 27.92 -16.84
N ARG A 15 -0.62 28.53 -16.52
CA ARG A 15 0.22 28.05 -15.41
C ARG A 15 -0.42 28.21 -14.03
N ASP A 16 -1.25 29.21 -13.86
CA ASP A 16 -1.78 29.58 -12.54
C ASP A 16 -3.06 28.82 -12.17
N ARG A 17 -3.64 28.07 -13.11
CA ARG A 17 -4.92 27.36 -12.88
C ARG A 17 -4.79 25.93 -12.35
N VAL A 18 -3.61 25.32 -12.46
CA VAL A 18 -3.40 24.04 -11.76
C VAL A 18 -2.75 24.34 -10.42
N PRO A 19 -3.42 24.07 -9.33
CA PRO A 19 -2.85 24.25 -8.02
C PRO A 19 -1.51 23.50 -7.95
N GLN A 20 -0.42 24.21 -7.63
CA GLN A 20 0.81 23.55 -7.21
C GLN A 20 0.52 22.97 -5.82
N HIS A 21 -0.03 21.76 -5.81
CA HIS A 21 -0.27 21.08 -4.54
C HIS A 21 1.08 20.70 -3.95
N ALA A 22 1.18 20.89 -2.64
CA ALA A 22 2.28 20.32 -1.88
C ALA A 22 2.40 18.84 -2.29
N ALA A 23 3.55 18.50 -2.84
CA ALA A 23 3.81 17.10 -3.21
C ALA A 23 3.60 16.23 -1.98
N VAL A 24 2.93 15.10 -2.15
CA VAL A 24 2.84 14.10 -1.09
C VAL A 24 4.28 13.71 -0.75
N PRO A 25 4.71 13.80 0.51
CA PRO A 25 6.09 13.50 0.87
C PRO A 25 6.42 12.05 0.57
N ASP A 26 7.64 11.81 0.13
CA ASP A 26 8.17 10.46 -0.01
C ASP A 26 8.15 9.74 1.33
N LEU A 27 7.71 8.51 1.33
CA LEU A 27 7.71 7.70 2.53
C LEU A 27 9.11 7.15 2.80
N PRO A 28 9.54 7.11 4.07
CA PRO A 28 10.72 6.35 4.48
C PRO A 28 10.63 4.88 4.02
N PRO A 29 11.77 4.24 3.69
CA PRO A 29 11.77 2.87 3.15
C PRO A 29 11.01 1.84 3.98
N GLU A 30 10.99 2.01 5.30
CA GLU A 30 10.24 1.14 6.22
C GLU A 30 8.73 1.30 6.05
N LEU A 31 8.24 2.53 5.92
CA LEU A 31 6.83 2.80 5.67
C LEU A 31 6.40 2.39 4.26
N VAL A 32 7.29 2.55 3.26
CA VAL A 32 7.03 2.02 1.89
C VAL A 32 6.81 0.51 1.95
N ARG A 33 7.66 -0.20 2.70
CA ARG A 33 7.57 -1.65 2.87
C ARG A 33 6.28 -2.06 3.58
N ALA A 34 5.93 -1.35 4.65
CA ALA A 34 4.67 -1.57 5.37
C ALA A 34 3.43 -1.34 4.50
N CYS A 35 3.44 -0.29 3.68
CA CYS A 35 2.35 0.01 2.75
C CYS A 35 2.21 -0.99 1.59
N ALA A 36 3.22 -1.81 1.34
CA ALA A 36 3.18 -2.89 0.35
C ALA A 36 2.70 -4.23 0.93
N MET A 37 2.54 -4.35 2.25
CA MET A 37 2.07 -5.56 2.92
C MET A 37 0.54 -5.68 2.83
N THR A 38 0.06 -6.91 2.82
CA THR A 38 -1.35 -7.20 3.04
C THR A 38 -1.76 -6.87 4.47
N GLU A 39 -3.06 -6.73 4.71
CA GLU A 39 -3.60 -6.40 6.03
C GLU A 39 -3.20 -7.41 7.12
N GLY A 40 -3.22 -8.70 6.79
CA GLY A 40 -2.79 -9.78 7.69
C GLY A 40 -1.28 -9.71 8.00
N GLU A 41 -0.46 -9.55 6.97
CA GLU A 41 1.00 -9.43 7.14
C GLU A 41 1.39 -8.20 7.96
N LEU A 42 0.69 -7.07 7.77
CA LEU A 42 0.91 -5.87 8.56
C LEU A 42 0.63 -6.13 10.04
N THR A 43 -0.47 -6.82 10.35
CA THR A 43 -0.88 -7.12 11.74
C THR A 43 0.08 -8.10 12.40
N ASP A 44 0.48 -9.17 11.70
CA ASP A 44 1.23 -10.28 12.30
C ASP A 44 2.75 -10.02 12.36
N ARG A 45 3.29 -9.20 11.44
CA ARG A 45 4.74 -9.11 11.25
C ARG A 45 5.33 -7.73 11.40
N TYR A 46 4.53 -6.68 11.32
CA TYR A 46 5.10 -5.34 11.13
C TYR A 46 4.60 -4.29 12.13
N LEU A 47 3.53 -4.50 12.88
CA LEU A 47 3.07 -3.45 13.80
C LEU A 47 4.21 -3.00 14.70
N PRO A 48 4.68 -1.75 14.56
CA PRO A 48 5.83 -1.26 15.29
C PRO A 48 5.51 -1.15 16.76
N LEU A 49 6.51 -1.32 17.60
CA LEU A 49 6.37 -1.11 19.05
C LEU A 49 5.94 0.33 19.34
N PRO A 50 5.10 0.54 20.38
CA PRO A 50 4.72 1.88 20.83
C PRO A 50 5.95 2.77 21.03
N GLY A 51 5.91 4.00 20.51
CA GLY A 51 7.01 4.96 20.59
C GLY A 51 8.13 4.77 19.56
N SER A 52 7.99 3.83 18.63
CA SER A 52 8.99 3.64 17.58
C SER A 52 9.08 4.82 16.61
N VAL A 53 10.22 4.97 15.94
CA VAL A 53 10.45 6.00 14.90
C VAL A 53 9.43 5.87 13.77
N ALA A 54 9.02 4.66 13.40
CA ALA A 54 8.03 4.43 12.35
C ALA A 54 6.66 5.05 12.68
N ILE A 55 6.23 5.01 13.95
CA ILE A 55 4.98 5.66 14.40
C ILE A 55 5.09 7.19 14.29
N LEU A 56 6.21 7.76 14.73
CA LEU A 56 6.43 9.20 14.63
C LEU A 56 6.44 9.67 13.16
N GLN A 57 7.12 8.93 12.29
CA GLN A 57 7.17 9.21 10.87
C GLN A 57 5.78 9.07 10.21
N ALA A 58 5.04 7.99 10.51
CA ALA A 58 3.68 7.82 10.00
C ALA A 58 2.79 8.98 10.44
N THR A 59 2.82 9.35 11.72
CA THR A 59 2.04 10.46 12.27
C THR A 59 2.39 11.79 11.59
N ALA A 60 3.66 12.03 11.29
CA ALA A 60 4.11 13.27 10.67
C ALA A 60 3.65 13.41 9.21
N VAL A 61 3.52 12.32 8.44
CA VAL A 61 3.14 12.36 7.02
C VAL A 61 1.63 12.29 6.78
N ILE A 62 0.85 11.74 7.71
CA ILE A 62 -0.62 11.60 7.59
C ILE A 62 -1.32 12.89 7.18
N PRO A 63 -1.06 14.07 7.77
CA PRO A 63 -1.74 15.29 7.37
C PRO A 63 -1.58 15.63 5.88
N ALA A 64 -0.40 15.40 5.30
CA ALA A 64 -0.15 15.63 3.88
C ALA A 64 -0.90 14.63 3.00
N TYR A 65 -0.97 13.36 3.42
CA TYR A 65 -1.74 12.32 2.73
C TYR A 65 -3.24 12.58 2.80
N VAL A 66 -3.75 13.06 3.94
CA VAL A 66 -5.17 13.46 4.10
C VAL A 66 -5.50 14.64 3.18
N ALA A 67 -4.66 15.67 3.17
CA ALA A 67 -4.85 16.83 2.29
C ALA A 67 -4.82 16.45 0.79
N ALA A 68 -4.02 15.46 0.41
CA ALA A 68 -3.96 14.94 -0.95
C ALA A 68 -5.19 14.08 -1.33
N ASP A 69 -5.86 13.47 -0.34
CA ASP A 69 -7.09 12.68 -0.52
C ASP A 69 -8.36 13.55 -0.54
N GLU A 70 -8.26 14.84 -0.24
CA GLU A 70 -9.39 15.76 -0.30
C GLU A 70 -9.94 15.90 -1.73
N PRO A 71 -11.25 16.17 -1.86
CA PRO A 71 -11.85 16.50 -3.16
C PRO A 71 -11.16 17.70 -3.80
N VAL A 72 -11.09 17.71 -5.10
CA VAL A 72 -10.55 18.81 -5.87
C VAL A 72 -11.67 19.71 -6.40
N ALA A 73 -11.40 21.01 -6.54
CA ALA A 73 -12.35 21.92 -7.16
C ALA A 73 -12.55 21.54 -8.65
N ARG A 74 -13.79 21.61 -9.11
CA ARG A 74 -14.15 21.31 -10.51
C ARG A 74 -13.29 22.07 -11.51
N SER A 75 -12.99 23.35 -11.23
CA SER A 75 -12.13 24.18 -12.10
C SER A 75 -10.72 23.65 -12.26
N ALA A 76 -10.19 22.92 -11.27
CA ALA A 76 -8.88 22.28 -11.38
C ALA A 76 -8.92 21.04 -12.29
N ILE A 77 -10.01 20.26 -12.24
CA ILE A 77 -10.25 19.16 -13.19
C ILE A 77 -10.36 19.71 -14.60
N GLU A 78 -11.17 20.74 -14.80
CA GLU A 78 -11.32 21.41 -16.08
C GLU A 78 -9.97 21.89 -16.63
N GLY A 79 -9.16 22.54 -15.79
CA GLY A 79 -7.82 23.00 -16.18
C GLY A 79 -6.85 21.85 -16.52
N TRP A 80 -6.99 20.68 -15.89
CA TRP A 80 -6.21 19.48 -16.23
C TRP A 80 -6.63 18.94 -17.61
N LEU A 81 -7.96 18.89 -17.87
CA LEU A 81 -8.52 18.44 -19.14
C LEU A 81 -8.24 19.42 -20.29
N ASP A 82 -8.32 20.72 -20.07
CA ASP A 82 -7.98 21.75 -21.06
C ASP A 82 -6.53 21.60 -21.53
N ARG A 83 -5.61 21.30 -20.63
CA ARG A 83 -4.22 21.00 -21.01
C ARG A 83 -4.09 19.73 -21.80
N LEU A 84 -4.90 18.71 -21.48
CA LEU A 84 -4.91 17.47 -22.24
C LEU A 84 -5.37 17.73 -23.68
N MET A 85 -6.36 18.59 -23.88
CA MET A 85 -6.83 19.01 -25.21
C MET A 85 -5.70 19.62 -26.05
N LEU A 86 -4.82 20.40 -25.44
CA LEU A 86 -3.68 21.01 -26.13
C LEU A 86 -2.56 20.02 -26.49
N ALA A 87 -2.54 18.85 -25.84
CA ALA A 87 -1.49 17.84 -26.04
C ALA A 87 -1.89 16.72 -27.01
N VAL A 88 -3.17 16.56 -27.30
CA VAL A 88 -3.66 15.51 -28.21
C VAL A 88 -3.63 15.97 -29.67
N VAL A 89 -3.48 15.01 -30.59
CA VAL A 89 -3.35 15.28 -32.02
C VAL A 89 -4.67 15.69 -32.65
N ASN A 90 -5.76 15.08 -32.23
CA ASN A 90 -7.11 15.32 -32.72
C ASN A 90 -8.03 15.78 -31.59
N PRO A 91 -7.93 17.04 -31.16
CA PRO A 91 -8.83 17.56 -30.16
C PRO A 91 -10.28 17.59 -30.72
N PRO A 92 -11.26 17.34 -29.84
CA PRO A 92 -12.66 17.50 -30.23
C PRO A 92 -12.96 18.97 -30.56
N ASP A 93 -14.03 19.19 -31.34
CA ASP A 93 -14.58 20.56 -31.48
C ASP A 93 -15.03 21.12 -30.12
N PRO A 94 -15.23 22.45 -30.00
CA PRO A 94 -15.51 23.08 -28.69
C PRO A 94 -16.75 22.54 -27.96
N ASP A 95 -17.79 22.14 -28.70
CA ASP A 95 -19.00 21.61 -28.07
C ASP A 95 -18.83 20.14 -27.69
N GLY A 96 -18.18 19.35 -28.52
CA GLY A 96 -17.76 17.99 -28.24
C GLY A 96 -16.78 17.95 -27.03
N HIS A 97 -15.89 18.94 -26.91
CA HIS A 97 -15.00 19.07 -25.77
C HIS A 97 -15.77 19.24 -24.46
N LYS A 98 -16.71 20.18 -24.41
CA LYS A 98 -17.55 20.42 -23.22
C LYS A 98 -18.33 19.16 -22.80
N ALA A 99 -18.97 18.49 -23.77
CA ALA A 99 -19.74 17.29 -23.51
C ALA A 99 -18.85 16.16 -22.95
N ARG A 100 -17.66 15.95 -23.54
CA ARG A 100 -16.70 14.93 -23.07
C ARG A 100 -16.09 15.26 -21.72
N MET A 101 -15.76 16.52 -21.46
CA MET A 101 -15.33 16.98 -20.13
C MET A 101 -16.40 16.70 -19.09
N ALA A 102 -17.67 17.02 -19.37
CA ALA A 102 -18.76 16.75 -18.46
C ALA A 102 -18.88 15.26 -18.12
N ALA A 103 -18.73 14.39 -19.13
CA ALA A 103 -18.73 12.94 -18.92
C ALA A 103 -17.56 12.45 -18.05
N ILE A 104 -16.34 12.98 -18.27
CA ILE A 104 -15.17 12.66 -17.44
C ILE A 104 -15.38 13.13 -16.01
N ILE A 105 -15.87 14.35 -15.82
CA ILE A 105 -16.14 14.91 -14.48
C ILE A 105 -17.24 14.10 -13.76
N ALA A 106 -18.27 13.67 -14.48
CA ALA A 106 -19.34 12.85 -13.92
C ALA A 106 -18.83 11.48 -13.44
N LEU A 107 -17.86 10.88 -14.14
CA LEU A 107 -17.32 9.55 -13.80
C LEU A 107 -16.18 9.61 -12.78
N SER A 108 -15.30 10.61 -12.90
CA SER A 108 -14.03 10.66 -12.16
C SER A 108 -13.91 11.89 -11.25
N GLY A 109 -14.95 12.73 -11.13
CA GLY A 109 -14.93 13.94 -10.31
C GLY A 109 -14.88 13.70 -8.80
N ASP A 110 -15.13 12.47 -8.38
CA ASP A 110 -14.99 11.99 -6.99
C ASP A 110 -13.54 11.64 -6.61
N LEU A 111 -12.65 11.60 -7.61
CA LEU A 111 -11.25 11.25 -7.37
C LEU A 111 -10.52 12.36 -6.61
N PRO A 112 -9.58 11.98 -5.73
CA PRO A 112 -8.89 12.91 -4.86
C PRO A 112 -7.98 13.86 -5.64
N ARG A 113 -7.66 14.98 -5.00
CA ARG A 113 -6.80 16.05 -5.52
C ARG A 113 -5.50 15.56 -6.13
N MET A 114 -4.88 14.56 -5.53
CA MET A 114 -3.63 13.99 -6.00
C MET A 114 -3.71 13.36 -7.41
N CYS A 115 -4.90 12.98 -7.85
CA CYS A 115 -5.12 12.45 -9.20
C CYS A 115 -5.05 13.52 -10.29
N TRP A 116 -5.23 14.80 -9.97
CA TRP A 116 -5.35 15.90 -10.92
C TRP A 116 -4.12 16.82 -10.93
N THR A 117 -2.93 16.21 -10.88
CA THR A 117 -1.63 16.89 -10.84
C THR A 117 -0.95 16.91 -12.21
N MET A 118 0.11 17.70 -12.35
CA MET A 118 0.95 17.69 -13.55
C MET A 118 1.67 16.36 -13.75
N GLU A 119 2.00 15.68 -12.67
CA GLU A 119 2.68 14.38 -12.72
C GLU A 119 1.75 13.32 -13.32
N THR A 120 0.50 13.23 -12.84
CA THR A 120 -0.50 12.31 -13.38
C THR A 120 -0.85 12.66 -14.83
N TRP A 121 -0.92 13.93 -15.19
CA TRP A 121 -1.10 14.38 -16.55
C TRP A 121 0.03 13.90 -17.46
N GLN A 122 1.29 14.08 -17.07
CA GLN A 122 2.44 13.56 -17.80
C GLN A 122 2.45 12.04 -17.89
N GLY A 123 2.08 11.37 -16.78
CA GLY A 123 1.94 9.93 -16.72
C GLY A 123 0.90 9.41 -17.70
N PHE A 124 -0.25 10.09 -17.80
CA PHE A 124 -1.30 9.76 -18.75
C PHE A 124 -0.80 9.83 -20.19
N LEU A 125 -0.12 10.91 -20.58
CA LEU A 125 0.41 11.10 -21.94
C LEU A 125 1.53 10.10 -22.31
N ARG A 126 2.21 9.50 -21.34
CA ARG A 126 3.29 8.52 -21.60
C ARG A 126 2.81 7.09 -21.81
N ARG A 127 1.52 6.80 -21.58
CA ARG A 127 1.01 5.41 -21.50
C ARG A 127 0.75 4.71 -22.82
N GLY A 128 1.02 5.32 -23.97
CA GLY A 128 0.95 4.56 -25.21
C GLY A 128 0.41 5.32 -26.41
N PRO A 129 0.18 4.63 -27.54
CA PRO A 129 -0.23 5.24 -28.80
C PRO A 129 -1.60 5.93 -28.72
N ASP A 130 -2.50 5.43 -27.89
CA ASP A 130 -3.85 5.97 -27.69
C ASP A 130 -3.85 7.30 -26.91
N ALA A 131 -2.79 7.62 -26.18
CA ALA A 131 -2.60 8.90 -25.51
C ALA A 131 -2.49 10.11 -26.49
N LYS A 132 -2.39 9.84 -27.79
CA LYS A 132 -2.42 10.87 -28.84
C LYS A 132 -3.83 11.37 -29.16
N PHE A 133 -4.85 10.62 -28.78
CA PHE A 133 -6.24 10.98 -29.01
C PHE A 133 -6.89 11.51 -27.76
N TRP A 134 -7.98 12.25 -27.91
CA TRP A 134 -8.79 12.65 -26.79
C TRP A 134 -9.41 11.42 -26.11
N PRO A 135 -9.17 11.22 -24.79
CA PRO A 135 -9.64 10.02 -24.11
C PRO A 135 -11.16 10.01 -23.90
N GLY A 136 -11.73 8.83 -23.84
CA GLY A 136 -13.05 8.61 -23.27
C GLY A 136 -13.04 8.79 -21.75
N ALA A 137 -14.24 8.95 -21.17
CA ALA A 137 -14.36 9.07 -19.71
C ALA A 137 -13.85 7.82 -18.99
N ALA A 138 -14.10 6.64 -19.55
CA ALA A 138 -13.62 5.37 -19.00
C ALA A 138 -12.09 5.26 -19.02
N ASP A 139 -11.41 5.83 -20.02
CA ASP A 139 -9.95 5.76 -20.12
C ASP A 139 -9.27 6.59 -19.03
N VAL A 140 -9.84 7.76 -18.73
CA VAL A 140 -9.36 8.64 -17.65
C VAL A 140 -9.60 7.99 -16.30
N ASP A 141 -10.79 7.45 -16.07
CA ASP A 141 -11.13 6.76 -14.82
C ASP A 141 -10.25 5.53 -14.60
N TRP A 142 -10.09 4.69 -15.61
CA TRP A 142 -9.24 3.51 -15.58
C TRP A 142 -7.78 3.85 -15.24
N PHE A 143 -7.31 5.01 -15.69
CA PHE A 143 -5.95 5.48 -15.38
C PHE A 143 -5.82 6.05 -13.98
N LEU A 144 -6.76 6.89 -13.53
CA LEU A 144 -6.64 7.64 -12.29
C LEU A 144 -7.13 6.86 -11.07
N ARG A 145 -8.15 5.99 -11.22
CA ARG A 145 -8.75 5.26 -10.09
C ARG A 145 -7.76 4.35 -9.36
N PRO A 146 -6.89 3.56 -10.03
CA PRO A 146 -5.86 2.77 -9.35
C PRO A 146 -4.87 3.63 -8.54
N ILE A 147 -4.58 4.86 -9.01
CA ILE A 147 -3.71 5.81 -8.30
C ILE A 147 -4.40 6.27 -7.01
N ALA A 148 -5.70 6.61 -7.07
CA ALA A 148 -6.49 6.98 -5.92
C ALA A 148 -6.58 5.84 -4.90
N ASP A 149 -6.87 4.63 -5.37
CA ASP A 149 -7.04 3.45 -4.52
C ASP A 149 -5.72 3.09 -3.81
N GLN A 150 -4.59 3.15 -4.53
CA GLN A 150 -3.27 2.96 -3.93
C GLN A 150 -2.96 4.02 -2.88
N HIS A 151 -3.32 5.28 -3.12
CA HIS A 151 -3.14 6.35 -2.14
C HIS A 151 -3.97 6.12 -0.88
N ARG A 152 -5.25 5.78 -1.04
CA ARG A 152 -6.15 5.47 0.08
C ARG A 152 -5.68 4.27 0.89
N ALA A 153 -5.19 3.22 0.22
CA ALA A 153 -4.60 2.06 0.88
C ALA A 153 -3.36 2.44 1.71
N LYS A 154 -2.46 3.27 1.15
CA LYS A 154 -1.31 3.80 1.90
C LYS A 154 -1.74 4.62 3.12
N LEU A 155 -2.72 5.52 2.96
CA LEU A 155 -3.24 6.33 4.05
C LEU A 155 -3.86 5.47 5.15
N ALA A 156 -4.62 4.45 4.78
CA ALA A 156 -5.19 3.50 5.75
C ALA A 156 -4.10 2.78 6.54
N THR A 157 -3.06 2.29 5.87
CA THR A 157 -1.89 1.66 6.51
C THR A 157 -1.17 2.61 7.46
N LEU A 158 -0.92 3.86 7.04
CA LEU A 158 -0.27 4.87 7.88
C LEU A 158 -1.09 5.16 9.14
N ARG A 159 -2.42 5.26 9.03
CA ARG A 159 -3.31 5.44 10.17
C ARG A 159 -3.23 4.26 11.13
N ARG A 160 -3.24 3.03 10.64
CA ARG A 160 -3.08 1.84 11.49
C ARG A 160 -1.76 1.85 12.25
N ILE A 161 -0.65 2.19 11.58
CA ILE A 161 0.66 2.32 12.24
C ILE A 161 0.63 3.39 13.34
N ALA A 162 0.03 4.54 13.07
CA ALA A 162 -0.08 5.62 14.04
C ALA A 162 -1.00 5.26 15.22
N ASP A 163 -2.07 4.51 14.99
CA ASP A 163 -3.04 4.13 16.02
C ASP A 163 -2.50 3.11 17.03
N VAL A 164 -1.47 2.34 16.67
CA VAL A 164 -0.76 1.45 17.63
C VAL A 164 -0.28 2.21 18.87
N SER A 165 0.09 3.48 18.71
CA SER A 165 0.51 4.31 19.84
C SER A 165 -0.64 4.70 20.79
N ARG A 166 -1.90 4.62 20.30
CA ARG A 166 -3.11 4.97 21.05
C ARG A 166 -3.78 3.77 21.68
N ALA A 167 -3.39 2.55 21.26
CA ALA A 167 -3.91 1.35 21.91
C ALA A 167 -3.62 1.46 23.42
N PRO A 168 -4.63 1.36 24.29
CA PRO A 168 -4.40 1.34 25.72
C PRO A 168 -3.36 0.27 25.97
N LYS A 169 -2.24 0.65 26.63
CA LYS A 169 -1.21 -0.28 27.06
C LYS A 169 -1.96 -1.46 27.67
N ALA A 170 -1.93 -2.61 27.00
CA ALA A 170 -2.64 -3.79 27.48
C ALA A 170 -2.32 -3.87 28.97
N THR A 171 -3.34 -3.71 29.81
CA THR A 171 -3.19 -3.77 31.25
C THR A 171 -2.39 -5.03 31.49
N ALA A 172 -1.18 -4.88 32.05
CA ALA A 172 -0.31 -6.04 32.29
C ALA A 172 -1.21 -7.12 32.85
N PRO A 173 -1.20 -8.36 32.33
CA PRO A 173 -2.10 -9.39 32.80
C PRO A 173 -1.97 -9.36 34.33
N GLU A 174 -3.11 -9.17 34.98
CA GLU A 174 -3.20 -9.11 36.44
C GLU A 174 -2.34 -10.24 36.94
N PRO A 175 -1.35 -9.97 37.83
CA PRO A 175 -0.43 -11.02 38.26
C PRO A 175 -1.32 -12.19 38.70
N PRO A 176 -1.07 -13.41 38.19
CA PRO A 176 -1.94 -14.54 38.48
C PRO A 176 -2.16 -14.56 39.96
N GLU A 177 -3.44 -14.58 40.38
CA GLU A 177 -3.77 -14.67 41.82
C GLU A 177 -2.86 -15.69 42.44
N PRO A 178 -2.27 -15.40 43.62
CA PRO A 178 -1.34 -16.31 44.27
C PRO A 178 -2.03 -17.66 44.38
N VAL A 179 -1.60 -18.60 43.51
CA VAL A 179 -2.12 -19.97 43.52
C VAL A 179 -2.07 -20.43 44.92
N SER A 180 -3.23 -20.73 45.52
CA SER A 180 -3.32 -21.13 46.94
C SER A 180 -2.30 -22.26 47.14
N GLU A 181 -1.64 -22.24 48.28
CA GLU A 181 -0.59 -23.22 48.60
C GLU A 181 -1.06 -24.67 48.45
N ALA A 182 -2.38 -24.87 48.56
CA ALA A 182 -3.07 -26.16 48.33
C ALA A 182 -3.05 -26.61 46.86
N ALA A 183 -2.80 -25.72 45.87
CA ALA A 183 -2.75 -26.07 44.47
C ALA A 183 -1.32 -26.27 43.94
N ARG A 184 -0.31 -26.13 44.76
CA ARG A 184 1.08 -26.40 44.39
C ARG A 184 1.32 -27.89 44.40
N MET A 185 1.39 -28.48 43.22
CA MET A 185 1.88 -29.86 43.11
C MET A 185 3.27 -29.96 43.74
N THR A 186 3.45 -30.98 44.55
CA THR A 186 4.76 -31.26 45.14
C THR A 186 5.76 -31.71 44.06
N ALA A 187 7.05 -31.54 44.30
CA ALA A 187 8.07 -31.96 43.34
C ALA A 187 7.95 -33.46 42.98
N ALA A 188 7.44 -34.27 43.91
CA ALA A 188 7.18 -35.68 43.68
C ALA A 188 6.02 -35.92 42.68
N GLU A 189 4.95 -35.15 42.80
CA GLU A 189 3.79 -35.25 41.89
C GLU A 189 4.15 -34.78 40.48
N ILE A 190 4.97 -33.73 40.35
CA ILE A 190 5.48 -33.28 39.06
C ILE A 190 6.37 -34.32 38.40
N SER A 191 7.28 -34.94 39.20
CA SER A 191 8.15 -36.01 38.70
C SER A 191 7.34 -37.22 38.21
N ALA A 192 6.36 -37.65 39.00
CA ALA A 192 5.47 -38.76 38.60
C ALA A 192 4.68 -38.47 37.34
N ALA A 193 4.17 -37.25 37.16
CA ALA A 193 3.46 -36.82 35.97
C ALA A 193 4.38 -36.82 34.72
N VAL A 194 5.62 -36.34 34.86
CA VAL A 194 6.62 -36.35 33.78
C VAL A 194 6.99 -37.78 33.40
N ASP A 195 7.17 -38.68 34.35
CA ASP A 195 7.49 -40.07 34.06
C ASP A 195 6.33 -40.81 33.41
N ALA A 196 5.09 -40.54 33.80
CA ALA A 196 3.89 -41.05 33.16
C ALA A 196 3.77 -40.60 31.70
N ILE A 197 4.09 -39.33 31.40
CA ILE A 197 4.12 -38.77 30.06
C ILE A 197 5.24 -39.46 29.23
N ARG A 198 6.44 -39.60 29.81
CA ARG A 198 7.55 -40.32 29.13
C ARG A 198 7.21 -41.73 28.81
N ALA A 199 6.57 -42.46 29.71
CA ALA A 199 6.14 -43.84 29.47
C ALA A 199 5.12 -43.94 28.30
N LYS A 200 4.22 -42.97 28.20
CA LYS A 200 3.17 -42.92 27.19
C LYS A 200 3.69 -42.59 25.79
N PHE A 201 4.82 -41.88 25.71
CA PHE A 201 5.45 -41.50 24.45
C PHE A 201 6.76 -42.22 24.14
N SER A 202 7.12 -43.25 24.92
CA SER A 202 8.23 -44.17 24.58
C SER A 202 7.87 -44.98 23.38
N VAL A 203 8.21 -44.51 22.20
CA VAL A 203 8.15 -45.28 20.96
C VAL A 203 9.14 -46.44 21.10
N PRO A 204 8.73 -47.73 20.92
CA PRO A 204 9.64 -48.84 20.95
C PRO A 204 10.73 -48.65 19.88
N ARG A 205 11.98 -48.66 20.30
CA ARG A 205 13.15 -48.56 19.42
C ARG A 205 13.04 -49.73 18.42
N ARG A 206 12.85 -49.42 17.14
CA ARG A 206 12.94 -50.35 16.05
C ARG A 206 14.34 -51.00 16.11
N PRO A 207 14.44 -52.34 16.08
CA PRO A 207 15.75 -52.99 16.06
C PRO A 207 16.55 -52.51 14.86
N ALA A 208 17.83 -52.24 15.07
CA ALA A 208 18.76 -51.85 14.02
C ALA A 208 18.79 -53.00 13.01
N ASN A 209 18.50 -52.68 11.76
CA ASN A 209 18.57 -53.61 10.64
C ASN A 209 20.05 -53.72 10.26
N ASP A 210 20.74 -54.66 10.86
CA ASP A 210 22.10 -55.06 10.45
C ASP A 210 22.02 -55.82 9.13
N GLY A 211 22.77 -55.35 8.16
CA GLY A 211 23.22 -56.19 7.06
C GLY A 211 22.46 -56.03 5.74
N GLY A 212 23.10 -55.41 4.79
CA GLY A 212 22.71 -55.34 3.41
C GLY A 212 23.79 -54.65 2.56
N GLU A 213 24.98 -55.19 2.60
CA GLU A 213 26.03 -55.00 1.60
C GLU A 213 25.58 -55.65 0.31
N ALA A 214 25.23 -54.87 -0.72
CA ALA A 214 24.94 -55.40 -2.04
C ALA A 214 25.32 -54.36 -3.11
N ASP A 215 26.40 -54.67 -3.75
CA ASP A 215 26.63 -54.67 -5.20
C ASP A 215 26.52 -53.33 -5.94
N ARG A 216 27.68 -52.69 -6.09
CA ARG A 216 27.93 -51.59 -7.07
C ARG A 216 28.32 -52.23 -8.41
N THR A 217 27.40 -52.33 -9.34
CA THR A 217 27.72 -52.52 -10.75
C THR A 217 27.96 -51.15 -11.43
N PRO A 218 29.05 -50.96 -12.16
CA PRO A 218 29.34 -49.71 -12.90
C PRO A 218 28.54 -49.65 -14.20
N VAL A 219 27.91 -48.51 -14.46
CA VAL A 219 27.27 -48.21 -15.75
C VAL A 219 28.33 -47.68 -16.72
N PRO A 220 28.41 -48.20 -17.97
CA PRO A 220 29.35 -47.71 -18.99
C PRO A 220 28.85 -46.40 -19.60
N VAL A 221 29.78 -45.50 -19.78
CA VAL A 221 29.67 -44.26 -20.55
C VAL A 221 29.77 -44.58 -22.03
N SER A 222 28.84 -44.12 -22.82
CA SER A 222 28.93 -43.96 -24.27
C SER A 222 28.51 -42.56 -24.66
#